data_abfd9e96ffb707c9ce2fe99054eb023c
#
_entry.id   abfd9e96ffb707c9ce2fe99054eb023c
#
_cell.length_a   1.000
_cell.length_b   1.000
_cell.length_c   1.000
_cell.angle_alpha   90.00
_cell.angle_beta   90.00
_cell.angle_gamma   90.00
#
_symmetry.space_group_name_H-M   'P 1'
#
loop_
_entity.id
_entity.type
_entity.pdbx_description
1 polymer ?
#
loop_
_entity_poly.entity_id
_entity_poly.type
_entity_poly.pdbx_seq_one_letter_code
_entity_poly.pdbx_strand_id
1 'polypeptide(L)'
;MQYAQTNPVVKDELFITLQIAFTKPAYLTKEEVSAEVIEKEKEVLKQQAMNEGKPEAIAEKMVMGRIKKFYEENCLIEQAFIKDDSKKISDLLKAGNTSIARFVFFVMGEGLEKKSEDLGEEVAKQVAAMKN
;
A
#
# COMPACT_ATOMS: atom_id res chain seq x y z
N MET A 1 17.17 23.85 11.79
CA MET A 1 17.80 23.21 10.62
C MET A 1 19.07 22.44 10.92
N GLN A 2 19.89 22.87 11.82
CA GLN A 2 21.08 22.09 12.25
C GLN A 2 20.75 20.83 13.04
N TYR A 3 19.61 20.78 13.72
CA TYR A 3 19.17 19.61 14.52
C TYR A 3 18.90 18.36 13.67
N ALA A 4 18.34 18.53 12.48
CA ALA A 4 18.03 17.43 11.57
C ALA A 4 19.27 16.83 10.88
N GLN A 5 20.37 17.55 10.82
CA GLN A 5 21.63 17.09 10.20
C GLN A 5 22.51 16.27 11.13
N THR A 6 22.36 16.45 12.43
CA THR A 6 23.22 15.83 13.44
C THR A 6 22.60 14.60 14.11
N ASN A 7 21.28 14.40 13.98
CA ASN A 7 20.60 13.25 14.55
C ASN A 7 20.20 12.25 13.45
N PRO A 8 20.87 11.10 13.34
CA PRO A 8 20.55 10.10 12.31
C PRO A 8 19.11 9.57 12.43
N VAL A 9 18.54 9.54 13.62
CA VAL A 9 17.17 9.07 13.87
C VAL A 9 16.16 9.97 13.18
N VAL A 10 16.31 11.29 13.26
CA VAL A 10 15.40 12.25 12.59
C VAL A 10 15.46 12.15 11.07
N LYS A 11 16.62 11.82 10.52
CA LYS A 11 16.76 11.57 9.08
C LYS A 11 15.96 10.35 8.63
N ASP A 12 16.05 9.27 9.37
CA ASP A 12 15.38 8.02 9.02
C ASP A 12 13.85 8.14 9.18
N GLU A 13 13.37 8.87 10.18
CA GLU A 13 11.96 9.20 10.35
C GLU A 13 11.38 9.96 9.15
N LEU A 14 12.10 10.94 8.63
CA LEU A 14 11.70 11.68 7.43
C LEU A 14 11.63 10.77 6.21
N PHE A 15 12.60 9.88 6.02
CA PHE A 15 12.59 8.92 4.91
C PHE A 15 11.48 7.89 5.05
N ILE A 16 11.14 7.45 6.25
CA ILE A 16 9.99 6.57 6.50
C ILE A 16 8.69 7.28 6.10
N THR A 17 8.52 8.54 6.45
CA THR A 17 7.36 9.35 6.03
C THR A 17 7.27 9.47 4.52
N LEU A 18 8.37 9.72 3.83
CA LEU A 18 8.43 9.76 2.37
C LEU A 18 8.12 8.40 1.75
N GLN A 19 8.57 7.31 2.36
CA GLN A 19 8.24 5.96 1.92
C GLN A 19 6.75 5.67 2.03
N ILE A 20 6.08 6.06 3.11
CA ILE A 20 4.63 5.93 3.27
C ILE A 20 3.89 6.67 2.13
N ALA A 21 4.31 7.88 1.82
CA ALA A 21 3.74 8.65 0.72
C ALA A 21 3.95 8.00 -0.65
N PHE A 22 5.08 7.35 -0.86
CA PHE A 22 5.44 6.72 -2.13
C PHE A 22 4.81 5.34 -2.31
N THR A 23 4.90 4.48 -1.31
CA THR A 23 4.44 3.08 -1.40
C THR A 23 2.98 2.88 -1.00
N LYS A 24 2.38 3.85 -0.29
CA LYS A 24 0.98 3.83 0.17
C LYS A 24 0.62 2.51 0.84
N PRO A 25 1.31 2.10 1.91
CA PRO A 25 1.03 0.84 2.57
C PRO A 25 -0.38 0.84 3.16
N ALA A 26 -1.08 -0.28 3.04
CA ALA A 26 -2.43 -0.43 3.56
C ALA A 26 -2.44 -0.69 5.08
N TYR A 27 -1.39 -1.33 5.59
CA TYR A 27 -1.26 -1.75 6.99
C TYR A 27 0.11 -1.37 7.55
N LEU A 28 0.20 -1.19 8.86
CA LEU A 28 1.47 -0.96 9.54
C LEU A 28 2.21 -2.27 9.80
N THR A 29 1.49 -3.25 10.37
CA THR A 29 2.03 -4.56 10.76
C THR A 29 1.22 -5.70 10.13
N LYS A 30 1.78 -6.91 10.16
CA LYS A 30 1.06 -8.12 9.71
C LYS A 30 -0.17 -8.42 10.56
N GLU A 31 -0.13 -8.09 11.84
CA GLU A 31 -1.19 -8.33 12.80
C GLU A 31 -2.44 -7.47 12.52
N GLU A 32 -2.27 -6.34 11.84
CA GLU A 32 -3.40 -5.49 11.42
C GLU A 32 -4.18 -6.08 10.25
N VAL A 33 -3.58 -6.99 9.49
CA VAL A 33 -4.26 -7.67 8.39
C VAL A 33 -5.19 -8.73 8.95
N SER A 34 -6.49 -8.60 8.71
CA SER A 34 -7.46 -9.59 9.19
C SER A 34 -7.23 -10.96 8.54
N ALA A 35 -7.44 -12.03 9.32
CA ALA A 35 -7.33 -13.39 8.82
C ALA A 35 -8.24 -13.66 7.61
N GLU A 36 -9.42 -13.04 7.59
CA GLU A 36 -10.38 -13.16 6.48
C GLU A 36 -9.83 -12.62 5.16
N VAL A 37 -9.08 -11.50 5.19
CA VAL A 37 -8.44 -10.94 4.01
C VAL A 37 -7.38 -11.89 3.47
N ILE A 38 -6.57 -12.44 4.36
CA ILE A 38 -5.51 -13.39 3.99
C ILE A 38 -6.09 -14.69 3.44
N GLU A 39 -7.18 -15.21 4.03
CA GLU A 39 -7.82 -16.42 3.53
C GLU A 39 -8.44 -16.21 2.15
N LYS A 40 -9.13 -15.10 1.93
CA LYS A 40 -9.66 -14.73 0.59
C LYS A 40 -8.54 -14.61 -0.44
N GLU A 41 -7.45 -13.96 -0.09
CA GLU A 41 -6.31 -13.80 -0.98
C GLU A 41 -5.66 -15.17 -1.31
N LYS A 42 -5.52 -16.04 -0.32
CA LYS A 42 -5.04 -17.41 -0.53
C LYS A 42 -5.94 -18.20 -1.47
N GLU A 43 -7.24 -18.10 -1.30
CA GLU A 43 -8.19 -18.82 -2.14
C GLU A 43 -8.16 -18.33 -3.58
N VAL A 44 -8.14 -17.02 -3.79
CA VAL A 44 -8.00 -16.43 -5.14
C VAL A 44 -6.69 -16.87 -5.80
N LEU A 45 -5.59 -16.84 -5.09
CA LEU A 45 -4.28 -17.24 -5.59
C LEU A 45 -4.22 -18.75 -5.88
N LYS A 46 -4.85 -19.56 -5.03
CA LYS A 46 -4.96 -21.02 -5.26
C LYS A 46 -5.76 -21.32 -6.53
N GLN A 47 -6.91 -20.68 -6.71
CA GLN A 47 -7.71 -20.83 -7.92
C GLN A 47 -6.97 -20.37 -9.18
N GLN A 48 -6.26 -19.26 -9.11
CA GLN A 48 -5.44 -18.81 -10.24
C GLN A 48 -4.37 -19.84 -10.62
N ALA A 49 -3.65 -20.39 -9.63
CA ALA A 49 -2.62 -21.39 -9.88
C ALA A 49 -3.20 -22.70 -10.45
N MET A 50 -4.39 -23.11 -10.00
CA MET A 50 -5.09 -24.28 -10.55
C MET A 50 -5.57 -24.03 -12.00
N ASN A 51 -6.07 -22.85 -12.31
CA ASN A 51 -6.47 -22.46 -13.65
C ASN A 51 -5.29 -22.44 -14.62
N GLU A 52 -4.08 -22.17 -14.13
CA GLU A 52 -2.83 -22.27 -14.87
C GLU A 52 -2.35 -23.73 -15.06
N GLY A 53 -3.13 -24.71 -14.59
CA GLY A 53 -2.82 -26.13 -14.75
C GLY A 53 -1.72 -26.67 -13.83
N LYS A 54 -1.44 -25.96 -12.73
CA LYS A 54 -0.39 -26.40 -11.78
C LYS A 54 -0.93 -27.41 -10.78
N PRO A 55 -0.15 -28.43 -10.41
CA PRO A 55 -0.50 -29.37 -9.36
C PRO A 55 -0.75 -28.66 -8.02
N GLU A 56 -1.69 -29.17 -7.22
CA GLU A 56 -2.10 -28.55 -5.94
C GLU A 56 -0.93 -28.31 -5.00
N ALA A 57 0.01 -29.23 -4.88
CA ALA A 57 1.19 -29.08 -4.03
C ALA A 57 2.12 -27.93 -4.48
N ILE A 58 2.18 -27.64 -5.78
CA ILE A 58 2.92 -26.50 -6.32
C ILE A 58 2.14 -25.22 -6.13
N ALA A 59 0.82 -25.28 -6.32
CA ALA A 59 -0.06 -24.14 -6.08
C ALA A 59 0.04 -23.63 -4.64
N GLU A 60 0.04 -24.52 -3.65
CA GLU A 60 0.20 -24.14 -2.23
C GLU A 60 1.52 -23.43 -1.94
N LYS A 61 2.64 -23.94 -2.48
CA LYS A 61 3.94 -23.27 -2.32
C LYS A 61 3.97 -21.89 -2.97
N MET A 62 3.34 -21.75 -4.12
CA MET A 62 3.21 -20.47 -4.81
C MET A 62 2.35 -19.47 -4.00
N VAL A 63 1.22 -19.95 -3.45
CA VAL A 63 0.35 -19.15 -2.59
C VAL A 63 1.12 -18.63 -1.38
N MET A 64 1.89 -19.49 -0.70
CA MET A 64 2.70 -19.06 0.44
C MET A 64 3.72 -17.99 0.05
N GLY A 65 4.40 -18.14 -1.07
CA GLY A 65 5.33 -17.15 -1.59
C GLY A 65 4.67 -15.81 -1.95
N ARG A 66 3.49 -15.86 -2.58
CA ARG A 66 2.71 -14.66 -2.93
C ARG A 66 2.14 -13.96 -1.71
N ILE A 67 1.68 -14.68 -0.70
CA ILE A 67 1.23 -14.10 0.57
C ILE A 67 2.37 -13.39 1.30
N LYS A 68 3.57 -13.98 1.30
CA LYS A 68 4.75 -13.31 1.84
C LYS A 68 5.00 -11.99 1.13
N LYS A 69 4.95 -12.00 -0.19
CA LYS A 69 5.09 -10.80 -1.02
C LYS A 69 3.98 -9.79 -0.76
N PHE A 70 2.75 -10.24 -0.55
CA PHE A 70 1.63 -9.38 -0.17
C PHE A 70 1.92 -8.61 1.12
N TYR A 71 2.47 -9.27 2.15
CA TYR A 71 2.90 -8.58 3.36
C TYR A 71 4.03 -7.58 3.10
N GLU A 72 5.02 -7.95 2.30
CA GLU A 72 6.14 -7.07 1.96
C GLU A 72 5.70 -5.83 1.18
N GLU A 73 4.63 -5.90 0.42
CA GLU A 73 4.09 -4.78 -0.35
C GLU A 73 3.10 -3.92 0.45
N ASN A 74 2.28 -4.51 1.30
CA ASN A 74 1.17 -3.83 1.97
C ASN A 74 1.44 -3.46 3.42
N CYS A 75 2.38 -4.11 4.10
CA CYS A 75 2.73 -3.80 5.48
C CYS A 75 3.99 -2.93 5.53
N LEU A 76 3.90 -1.74 6.10
CA LEU A 76 4.99 -0.77 6.12
C LEU A 76 6.29 -1.35 6.73
N ILE A 77 6.20 -2.01 7.87
CA ILE A 77 7.38 -2.54 8.58
C ILE A 77 8.07 -3.70 7.85
N GLU A 78 7.36 -4.38 6.95
CA GLU A 78 7.90 -5.46 6.12
C GLU A 78 8.50 -4.97 4.80
N GLN A 79 8.25 -3.72 4.42
CA GLN A 79 8.78 -3.13 3.21
C GLN A 79 10.30 -2.94 3.30
N ALA A 80 10.97 -3.09 2.17
CA ALA A 80 12.36 -2.67 2.03
C ALA A 80 12.47 -1.15 2.10
N PHE A 81 13.53 -0.65 2.73
CA PHE A 81 13.76 0.78 2.82
C PHE A 81 14.12 1.38 1.45
N ILE A 82 13.48 2.46 1.05
CA ILE A 82 13.66 3.06 -0.28
C ILE A 82 15.09 3.55 -0.56
N LYS A 83 15.84 3.83 0.49
CA LYS A 83 17.23 4.30 0.40
C LYS A 83 18.23 3.14 0.40
N ASP A 84 17.86 2.00 0.96
CA ASP A 84 18.72 0.84 1.10
C ASP A 84 17.87 -0.44 1.13
N ASP A 85 17.70 -1.05 -0.02
CA ASP A 85 16.87 -2.25 -0.22
C ASP A 85 17.35 -3.47 0.59
N SER A 86 18.56 -3.44 1.10
CA SER A 86 19.11 -4.51 1.96
C SER A 86 18.52 -4.51 3.37
N LYS A 87 17.85 -3.43 3.76
CA LYS A 87 17.27 -3.23 5.08
C LYS A 87 15.76 -3.09 4.98
N LYS A 88 15.06 -3.73 5.91
CA LYS A 88 13.62 -3.52 6.10
C LYS A 88 13.37 -2.36 7.05
N ILE A 89 12.18 -1.76 6.95
CA ILE A 89 11.75 -0.72 7.89
C ILE A 89 11.79 -1.23 9.34
N SER A 90 11.42 -2.50 9.58
CA SER A 90 11.54 -3.12 10.90
C SER A 90 12.97 -3.12 11.46
N ASP A 91 13.96 -3.34 10.63
CA ASP A 91 15.37 -3.34 11.03
C ASP A 91 15.86 -1.94 11.38
N LEU A 92 15.42 -0.92 10.64
CA LEU A 92 15.69 0.48 10.94
C LEU A 92 15.08 0.90 12.28
N LEU A 93 13.85 0.49 12.55
CA LEU A 93 13.17 0.80 13.81
C LEU A 93 13.88 0.15 15.00
N LYS A 94 14.36 -1.08 14.85
CA LYS A 94 15.15 -1.78 15.87
C LYS A 94 16.51 -1.11 16.10
N ALA A 95 17.19 -0.73 15.03
CA ALA A 95 18.48 -0.06 15.11
C ALA A 95 18.39 1.32 15.79
N GLY A 96 17.29 2.05 15.55
CA GLY A 96 17.00 3.33 16.18
C GLY A 96 16.35 3.21 17.56
N ASN A 97 16.08 2.00 18.05
CA ASN A 97 15.35 1.73 19.29
C ASN A 97 14.01 2.50 19.37
N THR A 98 13.32 2.55 18.25
CA THR A 98 12.05 3.28 18.07
C THR A 98 10.97 2.35 17.52
N SER A 99 9.72 2.81 17.56
CA SER A 99 8.59 2.10 16.99
C SER A 99 7.60 3.08 16.35
N ILE A 100 6.85 2.61 15.36
CA ILE A 100 5.76 3.38 14.76
C ILE A 100 4.46 2.90 15.41
N ALA A 101 3.76 3.81 16.10
CA ALA A 101 2.49 3.49 16.72
C ALA A 101 1.35 3.46 15.69
N ARG A 102 1.35 4.41 14.76
CA ARG A 102 0.29 4.60 13.78
C ARG A 102 0.74 5.53 12.67
N PHE A 103 0.20 5.35 11.48
CA PHE A 103 0.26 6.35 10.42
C PHE A 103 -1.12 6.59 9.81
N VAL A 104 -1.34 7.76 9.24
CA VAL A 104 -2.54 8.13 8.50
C VAL A 104 -2.12 8.74 7.18
N PHE A 105 -2.73 8.27 6.09
CA PHE A 105 -2.46 8.75 4.76
C PHE A 105 -3.74 9.33 4.15
N PHE A 106 -3.68 10.60 3.78
CA PHE A 106 -4.80 11.29 3.13
C PHE A 106 -4.54 11.43 1.63
N VAL A 107 -5.49 10.99 0.85
CA VAL A 107 -5.48 11.16 -0.61
C VAL A 107 -6.48 12.23 -1.00
N MET A 108 -6.05 13.21 -1.77
CA MET A 108 -6.94 14.26 -2.27
C MET A 108 -8.04 13.65 -3.13
N GLY A 109 -9.29 13.96 -2.80
CA GLY A 109 -10.47 13.44 -3.51
C GLY A 109 -10.92 12.04 -3.10
N GLU A 110 -10.26 11.37 -2.13
CA GLU A 110 -10.71 10.10 -1.59
C GLU A 110 -12.02 10.29 -0.80
N GLY A 111 -12.99 9.42 -1.07
CA GLY A 111 -14.32 9.51 -0.46
C GLY A 111 -15.26 10.54 -1.08
N LEU A 112 -14.81 11.31 -2.05
CA LEU A 112 -15.67 12.14 -2.87
C LEU A 112 -16.23 11.32 -4.02
N GLU A 113 -17.57 11.25 -4.11
CA GLU A 113 -18.20 10.74 -5.32
C GLU A 113 -17.81 11.65 -6.47
N LYS A 114 -17.13 11.08 -7.48
CA LYS A 114 -16.98 11.75 -8.75
C LYS A 114 -18.38 11.89 -9.31
N LYS A 115 -18.95 13.09 -9.26
CA LYS A 115 -20.06 13.41 -10.17
C LYS A 115 -19.50 13.17 -11.57
N SER A 116 -19.95 12.12 -12.22
CA SER A 116 -19.82 11.99 -13.65
C SER A 116 -20.73 13.06 -14.25
N GLU A 117 -20.27 14.28 -14.29
CA GLU A 117 -20.88 15.26 -15.16
C GLU A 117 -20.58 14.75 -16.55
N ASP A 118 -21.59 14.16 -17.16
CA ASP A 118 -21.51 13.80 -18.56
C ASP A 118 -21.38 15.10 -19.34
N LEU A 119 -20.16 15.36 -19.77
CA LEU A 119 -19.83 16.56 -20.53
C LEU A 119 -20.76 16.73 -21.74
N GLY A 120 -21.25 15.61 -22.27
CA GLY A 120 -22.23 15.57 -23.34
C GLY A 120 -23.60 16.16 -22.93
N GLU A 121 -24.10 15.84 -21.73
CA GLU A 121 -25.34 16.41 -21.21
C GLU A 121 -25.20 17.88 -20.89
N GLU A 122 -24.07 18.31 -20.36
CA GLU A 122 -23.86 19.73 -20.04
C GLU A 122 -23.73 20.60 -21.30
N VAL A 123 -23.02 20.12 -22.32
CA VAL A 123 -22.93 20.75 -23.61
C VAL A 123 -24.33 20.80 -24.28
N ALA A 124 -25.11 19.74 -24.21
CA ALA A 124 -26.47 19.70 -24.74
C ALA A 124 -27.40 20.73 -24.07
N LYS A 125 -27.30 20.88 -22.73
CA LYS A 125 -28.05 21.91 -21.98
C LYS A 125 -27.64 23.33 -22.38
N GLN A 126 -26.36 23.58 -22.56
CA GLN A 126 -25.86 24.89 -22.97
C GLN A 126 -26.30 25.24 -24.41
N VAL A 127 -26.24 24.29 -25.32
CA VAL A 127 -26.71 24.49 -26.71
C VAL A 127 -28.23 24.75 -26.77
N ALA A 128 -29.01 24.05 -25.93
CA ALA A 128 -30.44 24.27 -25.84
C ALA A 128 -30.78 25.65 -25.26
N ALA A 129 -30.00 26.15 -24.32
CA ALA A 129 -30.18 27.49 -23.73
C ALA A 129 -29.82 28.62 -24.70
N MET A 130 -28.93 28.39 -25.66
CA MET A 130 -28.55 29.37 -26.67
C MET A 130 -29.54 29.47 -27.84
N LYS A 131 -30.49 28.55 -27.97
CA LYS A 131 -31.49 28.54 -29.05
C LYS A 131 -32.80 29.23 -28.67
N ASN A 132 -32.95 29.73 -27.46
CA ASN A 132 -34.06 30.56 -26.99
C ASN A 132 -33.61 32.02 -26.86
#